data_a7813b6b24792d3343b14ca432f179ac
#
_entry.id   a7813b6b24792d3343b14ca432f179ac
#
_cell.length_a   1.000
_cell.length_b   1.000
_cell.length_c   1.000
_cell.angle_alpha   90.00
_cell.angle_beta   90.00
_cell.angle_gamma   90.00
#
_symmetry.space_group_name_H-M   'P 1'
#
loop_
_entity.id
_entity.type
_entity.pdbx_description
1 polymer ?
#
loop_
_entity_poly.entity_id
_entity_poly.type
_entity_poly.pdbx_seq_one_letter_code
_entity_poly.pdbx_strand_id
1 'polypeptide(L)'
;MREKLTAKAKAAPRARATDSRAPLAAFLGEVLVVCPRCAGPAVSKRRDPAARDTLAPRRLVCRRCGHLQESRPPSVSGLARTGHDDYFRLPLWLATPCCGELLWAFNARHLAALEAYALADLRERRRDPAQGWSNQSLASRLPKWVKAAKNRAEVGRALARLGARLAEAG
;
A
#
# COMPACT_ATOMS: atom_id res chain seq x y z
N MET A 1 29.97 26.78 -44.31
CA MET A 1 29.66 25.47 -43.72
C MET A 1 29.49 25.64 -42.23
N ARG A 2 28.25 25.57 -41.72
CA ARG A 2 27.95 25.63 -40.28
C ARG A 2 27.55 24.24 -39.82
N GLU A 3 28.42 23.62 -39.07
CA GLU A 3 28.23 22.31 -38.47
C GLU A 3 27.24 22.45 -37.27
N LYS A 4 26.07 21.82 -37.38
CA LYS A 4 25.09 21.73 -36.29
C LYS A 4 25.50 20.60 -35.37
N LEU A 5 26.18 20.93 -34.25
CA LEU A 5 26.32 20.02 -33.13
C LEU A 5 24.96 19.87 -32.41
N THR A 6 24.26 18.81 -32.73
CA THR A 6 23.08 18.40 -31.92
C THR A 6 23.59 17.68 -30.66
N ALA A 7 23.66 18.37 -29.55
CA ALA A 7 23.92 17.77 -28.26
C ALA A 7 22.77 16.84 -27.91
N LYS A 8 23.00 15.53 -27.94
CA LYS A 8 22.07 14.49 -27.52
C LYS A 8 21.87 14.62 -26.00
N ALA A 9 20.74 15.16 -25.57
CA ALA A 9 20.40 15.27 -24.15
C ALA A 9 20.50 13.90 -23.49
N LYS A 10 21.35 13.78 -22.47
CA LYS A 10 21.55 12.55 -21.70
C LYS A 10 20.24 12.25 -20.96
N ALA A 11 19.56 11.17 -21.35
CA ALA A 11 18.30 10.77 -20.71
C ALA A 11 18.52 10.58 -19.21
N ALA A 12 17.60 11.12 -18.39
CA ALA A 12 17.65 10.95 -16.95
C ALA A 12 17.64 9.44 -16.57
N PRO A 13 18.33 9.04 -15.49
CA PRO A 13 18.37 7.65 -15.09
C PRO A 13 16.96 7.15 -14.82
N ARG A 14 16.57 6.03 -15.46
CA ARG A 14 15.25 5.42 -15.29
C ARG A 14 15.12 4.87 -13.87
N ALA A 15 14.03 5.20 -13.18
CA ALA A 15 13.73 4.67 -11.86
C ALA A 15 13.56 3.14 -11.91
N ARG A 16 14.29 2.42 -11.06
CA ARG A 16 14.26 0.96 -10.98
C ARG A 16 13.61 0.55 -9.67
N ALA A 17 12.75 -0.47 -9.70
CA ALA A 17 12.23 -1.11 -8.50
C ALA A 17 12.49 -2.62 -8.55
N THR A 18 13.04 -3.12 -7.48
CA THR A 18 13.17 -4.57 -7.25
C THR A 18 12.04 -5.02 -6.34
N ASP A 19 11.37 -6.12 -6.70
CA ASP A 19 10.36 -6.74 -5.84
C ASP A 19 11.01 -7.18 -4.51
N SER A 20 10.58 -6.58 -3.40
CA SER A 20 11.07 -6.88 -2.06
C SER A 20 10.69 -8.27 -1.56
N ARG A 21 9.85 -9.00 -2.29
CA ARG A 21 9.22 -10.28 -1.92
C ARG A 21 8.36 -10.23 -0.66
N ALA A 22 8.19 -9.06 -0.04
CA ALA A 22 7.34 -8.92 1.12
C ALA A 22 5.89 -9.31 0.77
N PRO A 23 5.27 -10.27 1.48
CA PRO A 23 3.86 -10.58 1.29
C PRO A 23 3.00 -9.45 1.84
N LEU A 24 1.74 -9.35 1.39
CA LEU A 24 0.81 -8.34 1.89
C LEU A 24 0.65 -8.38 3.42
N ALA A 25 0.71 -9.58 4.01
CA ALA A 25 0.66 -9.77 5.46
C ALA A 25 1.79 -9.07 6.23
N ALA A 26 2.94 -8.81 5.60
CA ALA A 26 4.05 -8.09 6.21
C ALA A 26 3.72 -6.62 6.51
N PHE A 27 2.67 -6.08 5.90
CA PHE A 27 2.21 -4.70 6.08
C PHE A 27 1.07 -4.57 7.09
N LEU A 28 0.58 -5.68 7.69
CA LEU A 28 -0.52 -5.69 8.65
C LEU A 28 -0.11 -5.33 10.09
N GLY A 29 1.10 -4.84 10.34
CA GLY A 29 1.51 -4.40 11.68
C GLY A 29 0.54 -3.38 12.26
N GLU A 30 0.38 -2.29 11.57
CA GLU A 30 -0.63 -1.26 11.82
C GLU A 30 -1.50 -1.08 10.57
N VAL A 31 -2.78 -0.78 10.76
CA VAL A 31 -3.74 -0.50 9.70
C VAL A 31 -4.45 0.80 10.02
N LEU A 32 -4.36 1.78 9.11
CA LEU A 32 -5.09 3.03 9.21
C LEU A 32 -6.50 2.85 8.68
N VAL A 33 -7.49 3.18 9.50
CA VAL A 33 -8.91 3.08 9.18
C VAL A 33 -9.66 4.36 9.52
N VAL A 34 -10.86 4.49 8.99
CA VAL A 34 -11.76 5.58 9.34
C VAL A 34 -12.37 5.30 10.72
N CYS A 35 -12.24 6.23 11.65
CA CYS A 35 -12.84 6.11 12.98
C CYS A 35 -14.36 6.08 12.89
N PRO A 36 -15.04 5.08 13.48
CA PRO A 36 -16.50 4.98 13.42
C PRO A 36 -17.23 6.09 14.21
N ARG A 37 -16.51 6.78 15.13
CA ARG A 37 -17.09 7.82 15.99
C ARG A 37 -16.94 9.24 15.44
N CYS A 38 -15.79 9.57 14.82
CA CYS A 38 -15.51 10.94 14.38
C CYS A 38 -15.10 11.07 12.93
N ALA A 39 -15.12 9.97 12.16
CA ALA A 39 -14.72 9.88 10.78
C ALA A 39 -13.25 10.33 10.49
N GLY A 40 -12.46 10.62 11.52
CA GLY A 40 -11.02 10.90 11.38
C GLY A 40 -10.17 9.63 11.30
N PRO A 41 -8.85 9.76 11.18
CA PRO A 41 -7.94 8.63 11.16
C PRO A 41 -7.91 7.91 12.51
N ALA A 42 -7.93 6.58 12.48
CA ALA A 42 -7.73 5.71 13.61
C ALA A 42 -6.73 4.59 13.26
N VAL A 43 -6.03 4.09 14.26
CA VAL A 43 -5.01 3.06 14.09
C VAL A 43 -5.50 1.75 14.68
N SER A 44 -5.57 0.71 13.86
CA SER A 44 -5.75 -0.67 14.27
C SER A 44 -4.37 -1.33 14.39
N LYS A 45 -3.99 -1.81 15.57
CA LYS A 45 -2.73 -2.50 15.82
C LYS A 45 -2.92 -3.75 16.68
N ARG A 46 -1.99 -4.70 16.59
CA ARG A 46 -2.03 -5.90 17.43
C ARG A 46 -1.99 -5.51 18.90
N ARG A 47 -2.75 -6.21 19.74
CA ARG A 47 -2.69 -6.06 21.21
C ARG A 47 -1.31 -6.46 21.73
N ASP A 48 -0.83 -7.60 21.25
CA ASP A 48 0.53 -8.06 21.50
C ASP A 48 1.42 -7.75 20.29
N PRO A 49 2.38 -6.83 20.41
CA PRO A 49 3.31 -6.50 19.33
C PRO A 49 4.18 -7.67 18.89
N ALA A 50 4.41 -8.65 19.77
CA ALA A 50 5.22 -9.83 19.49
C ALA A 50 4.42 -10.92 18.73
N ALA A 51 3.09 -10.84 18.72
CA ALA A 51 2.27 -11.80 18.02
C ALA A 51 2.58 -11.79 16.50
N ARG A 52 2.91 -12.95 15.97
CA ARG A 52 3.19 -13.15 14.55
C ARG A 52 1.96 -13.59 13.77
N ASP A 53 0.94 -14.08 14.47
CA ASP A 53 -0.31 -14.50 13.87
C ASP A 53 -1.05 -13.31 13.26
N THR A 54 -1.47 -13.45 12.00
CA THR A 54 -2.28 -12.45 11.31
C THR A 54 -3.68 -12.35 11.89
N LEU A 55 -4.17 -13.38 12.59
CA LEU A 55 -5.47 -13.40 13.26
C LEU A 55 -5.42 -12.93 14.70
N ALA A 56 -4.24 -12.53 15.22
CA ALA A 56 -4.09 -12.04 16.59
C ALA A 56 -5.05 -10.87 16.89
N PRO A 57 -5.63 -10.81 18.11
CA PRO A 57 -6.52 -9.74 18.51
C PRO A 57 -5.90 -8.36 18.34
N ARG A 58 -6.70 -7.40 17.92
CA ARG A 58 -6.26 -6.02 17.66
C ARG A 58 -7.01 -5.03 18.51
N ARG A 59 -6.39 -3.87 18.67
CA ARG A 59 -6.96 -2.70 19.33
C ARG A 59 -7.02 -1.55 18.31
N LEU A 60 -8.20 -0.95 18.19
CA LEU A 60 -8.45 0.28 17.47
C LEU A 60 -8.31 1.46 18.41
N VAL A 61 -7.53 2.46 18.03
CA VAL A 61 -7.35 3.69 18.80
C VAL A 61 -7.47 4.88 17.86
N CYS A 62 -8.37 5.80 18.20
CA CYS A 62 -8.49 7.10 17.54
C CYS A 62 -7.92 8.19 18.45
N ARG A 63 -6.81 8.81 18.05
CA ARG A 63 -6.20 9.89 18.84
C ARG A 63 -7.04 11.16 18.83
N ARG A 64 -7.86 11.38 17.79
CA ARG A 64 -8.67 12.59 17.64
C ARG A 64 -9.83 12.67 18.62
N CYS A 65 -10.53 11.55 18.91
CA CYS A 65 -11.71 11.53 19.75
C CYS A 65 -11.63 10.56 20.94
N GLY A 66 -10.49 9.92 21.16
CA GLY A 66 -10.29 8.95 22.25
C GLY A 66 -11.03 7.62 22.06
N HIS A 67 -11.64 7.37 20.87
CA HIS A 67 -12.34 6.10 20.65
C HIS A 67 -11.38 4.92 20.76
N LEU A 68 -11.76 3.94 21.59
CA LEU A 68 -11.02 2.70 21.80
C LEU A 68 -11.97 1.52 21.57
N GLN A 69 -11.51 0.52 20.81
CA GLN A 69 -12.27 -0.71 20.56
C GLN A 69 -11.32 -1.89 20.45
N GLU A 70 -11.71 -3.05 20.94
CA GLU A 70 -10.96 -4.29 20.75
C GLU A 70 -11.66 -5.20 19.75
N SER A 71 -10.88 -5.82 18.86
CA SER A 71 -11.42 -6.79 17.92
C SER A 71 -11.58 -8.15 18.56
N ARG A 72 -12.60 -8.89 18.11
CA ARG A 72 -12.59 -10.35 18.19
C ARG A 72 -11.65 -10.91 17.09
N PRO A 73 -11.16 -12.16 17.22
CA PRO A 73 -10.43 -12.78 16.12
C PRO A 73 -11.25 -12.69 14.83
N PRO A 74 -10.69 -12.19 13.73
CA PRO A 74 -11.43 -12.09 12.48
C PRO A 74 -11.68 -13.47 11.89
N SER A 75 -12.83 -13.66 11.31
CA SER A 75 -12.99 -14.66 10.27
C SER A 75 -12.24 -14.12 9.04
N VAL A 76 -11.39 -14.91 8.40
CA VAL A 76 -10.65 -14.50 7.21
C VAL A 76 -11.63 -14.15 6.10
N SER A 77 -11.81 -12.87 5.82
CA SER A 77 -12.83 -12.40 4.89
C SER A 77 -12.29 -11.77 3.61
N GLY A 78 -11.02 -11.37 3.59
CA GLY A 78 -10.42 -10.67 2.45
C GLY A 78 -11.07 -9.32 2.14
N LEU A 79 -11.70 -8.66 3.13
CA LEU A 79 -12.37 -7.37 3.00
C LEU A 79 -11.43 -6.24 2.57
N ALA A 80 -10.12 -6.37 2.79
CA ALA A 80 -9.14 -5.39 2.34
C ALA A 80 -9.24 -5.13 0.83
N ARG A 81 -9.64 -6.13 0.03
CA ARG A 81 -9.87 -5.96 -1.42
C ARG A 81 -10.99 -4.98 -1.75
N THR A 82 -11.92 -4.78 -0.83
CA THR A 82 -13.03 -3.83 -0.95
C THR A 82 -12.77 -2.51 -0.23
N GLY A 83 -11.52 -2.29 0.23
CA GLY A 83 -11.15 -1.06 0.94
C GLY A 83 -11.56 -1.03 2.41
N HIS A 84 -11.84 -2.18 3.01
CA HIS A 84 -12.18 -2.33 4.44
C HIS A 84 -11.14 -3.20 5.15
N ASP A 85 -10.92 -2.93 6.43
CA ASP A 85 -10.07 -3.80 7.25
C ASP A 85 -10.80 -5.08 7.67
N ASP A 86 -10.05 -6.17 7.83
CA ASP A 86 -10.63 -7.49 8.14
C ASP A 86 -11.03 -7.64 9.61
N TYR A 87 -10.59 -6.75 10.51
CA TYR A 87 -10.75 -6.90 11.95
C TYR A 87 -11.97 -6.17 12.51
N PHE A 88 -12.16 -4.92 12.10
CA PHE A 88 -13.26 -4.05 12.56
C PHE A 88 -14.29 -3.79 11.46
N ARG A 89 -13.99 -4.24 10.22
CA ARG A 89 -14.81 -3.99 9.02
C ARG A 89 -14.99 -2.50 8.71
N LEU A 90 -14.02 -1.69 9.12
CA LEU A 90 -14.03 -0.26 8.88
C LEU A 90 -13.38 0.08 7.56
N PRO A 91 -13.81 1.15 6.87
CA PRO A 91 -13.14 1.65 5.67
C PRO A 91 -11.67 1.95 5.96
N LEU A 92 -10.78 1.59 5.04
CA LEU A 92 -9.38 1.97 5.12
C LEU A 92 -9.25 3.49 4.97
N TRP A 93 -8.42 4.10 5.83
CA TRP A 93 -8.14 5.54 5.74
C TRP A 93 -7.44 5.90 4.44
N LEU A 94 -6.46 5.09 4.04
CA LEU A 94 -5.72 5.26 2.80
C LEU A 94 -6.41 4.50 1.67
N ALA A 95 -7.51 5.03 1.17
CA ALA A 95 -8.25 4.50 0.03
C ALA A 95 -8.73 5.63 -0.88
N THR A 96 -8.62 5.46 -2.21
CA THR A 96 -9.03 6.45 -3.21
C THR A 96 -9.42 5.77 -4.53
N PRO A 97 -10.43 6.28 -5.25
CA PRO A 97 -10.73 5.81 -6.61
C PRO A 97 -9.56 6.05 -7.57
N CYS A 98 -9.30 5.08 -8.44
CA CYS A 98 -8.24 5.14 -9.45
C CYS A 98 -8.54 4.17 -10.60
N CYS A 99 -8.58 4.66 -11.83
CA CYS A 99 -8.80 3.85 -13.04
C CYS A 99 -10.08 2.97 -12.99
N GLY A 100 -11.17 3.47 -12.41
CA GLY A 100 -12.42 2.73 -12.23
C GLY A 100 -12.41 1.70 -11.10
N GLU A 101 -11.33 1.59 -10.37
CA GLU A 101 -11.09 0.65 -9.27
C GLU A 101 -10.77 1.42 -7.98
N LEU A 102 -10.54 0.70 -6.89
CA LEU A 102 -10.11 1.27 -5.62
C LEU A 102 -8.61 1.01 -5.38
N LEU A 103 -7.82 2.09 -5.29
CA LEU A 103 -6.43 2.02 -4.82
C LEU A 103 -6.39 2.26 -3.31
N TRP A 104 -5.69 1.39 -2.58
CA TRP A 104 -5.62 1.45 -1.13
C TRP A 104 -4.28 0.99 -0.56
N ALA A 105 -3.99 1.45 0.66
CA ALA A 105 -2.85 0.99 1.45
C ALA A 105 -3.24 0.84 2.92
N PHE A 106 -2.56 -0.03 3.67
CA PHE A 106 -2.79 -0.20 5.10
C PHE A 106 -2.17 0.92 5.94
N ASN A 107 -0.99 1.38 5.55
CA ASN A 107 -0.16 2.32 6.32
C ASN A 107 0.91 2.95 5.43
N ALA A 108 1.75 3.82 6.01
CA ALA A 108 2.84 4.50 5.32
C ALA A 108 3.82 3.53 4.62
N ARG A 109 4.19 2.43 5.30
CA ARG A 109 5.12 1.45 4.74
C ARG A 109 4.54 0.74 3.52
N HIS A 110 3.24 0.41 3.55
CA HIS A 110 2.55 -0.19 2.40
C HIS A 110 2.44 0.82 1.26
N LEU A 111 2.07 2.07 1.55
CA LEU A 111 2.00 3.14 0.55
C LEU A 111 3.35 3.34 -0.14
N ALA A 112 4.44 3.47 0.62
CA ALA A 112 5.79 3.62 0.06
C ALA A 112 6.20 2.44 -0.83
N ALA A 113 5.83 1.20 -0.46
CA ALA A 113 6.09 0.03 -1.29
C ALA A 113 5.28 0.04 -2.60
N LEU A 114 4.03 0.53 -2.57
CA LEU A 114 3.21 0.72 -3.78
C LEU A 114 3.81 1.79 -4.69
N GLU A 115 4.22 2.93 -4.16
CA GLU A 115 4.85 4.03 -4.89
C GLU A 115 6.12 3.57 -5.58
N ALA A 116 7.03 2.97 -4.82
CA ALA A 116 8.29 2.48 -5.34
C ALA A 116 8.10 1.52 -6.52
N TYR A 117 7.12 0.62 -6.44
CA TYR A 117 6.89 -0.37 -7.47
C TYR A 117 6.04 0.15 -8.63
N ALA A 118 4.96 0.89 -8.36
CA ALA A 118 4.01 1.33 -9.40
C ALA A 118 4.62 2.40 -10.30
N LEU A 119 5.45 3.30 -9.75
CA LEU A 119 6.04 4.43 -10.48
C LEU A 119 7.37 4.08 -11.16
N ALA A 120 7.96 2.93 -10.86
CA ALA A 120 9.21 2.52 -11.48
C ALA A 120 9.09 2.32 -13.00
N ASP A 121 10.09 2.79 -13.74
CA ASP A 121 10.20 2.57 -15.18
C ASP A 121 10.59 1.13 -15.52
N LEU A 122 11.46 0.57 -14.69
CA LEU A 122 11.93 -0.80 -14.79
C LEU A 122 11.57 -1.55 -13.51
N ARG A 123 10.89 -2.68 -13.65
CA ARG A 123 10.45 -3.54 -12.57
C ARG A 123 11.17 -4.87 -12.67
N GLU A 124 12.04 -5.15 -11.70
CA GLU A 124 12.83 -6.36 -11.67
C GLU A 124 12.27 -7.35 -10.66
N ARG A 125 12.15 -8.61 -11.07
CA ARG A 125 11.86 -9.73 -10.18
C ARG A 125 13.10 -10.61 -10.10
N ARG A 126 13.55 -10.92 -8.89
CA ARG A 126 14.65 -11.86 -8.70
C ARG A 126 14.09 -13.24 -8.35
N ARG A 127 14.62 -14.25 -9.03
CA ARG A 127 14.37 -15.63 -8.66
C ARG A 127 15.05 -15.93 -7.33
N ASP A 128 14.35 -16.62 -6.43
CA ASP A 128 14.98 -17.13 -5.20
C ASP A 128 15.88 -18.31 -5.55
N PRO A 129 17.15 -18.33 -5.12
CA PRO A 129 18.03 -19.47 -5.38
C PRO A 129 17.52 -20.77 -4.77
N ALA A 130 16.86 -20.71 -3.60
CA ALA A 130 16.39 -21.88 -2.87
C ALA A 130 14.93 -22.23 -3.18
N GLN A 131 14.06 -21.22 -3.37
CA GLN A 131 12.61 -21.40 -3.51
C GLN A 131 12.05 -21.12 -4.92
N GLY A 132 12.91 -20.64 -5.85
CA GLY A 132 12.50 -20.33 -7.22
C GLY A 132 11.63 -19.06 -7.32
N TRP A 133 10.61 -19.09 -8.19
CA TRP A 133 9.68 -17.98 -8.39
C TRP A 133 8.54 -18.03 -7.38
N SER A 134 8.40 -17.00 -6.54
CA SER A 134 7.25 -16.87 -5.62
C SER A 134 6.24 -15.84 -6.16
N ASN A 135 4.94 -16.18 -6.10
CA ASN A 135 3.83 -15.29 -6.42
C ASN A 135 3.16 -14.72 -5.16
N GLN A 136 3.86 -14.75 -4.01
CA GLN A 136 3.32 -14.31 -2.72
C GLN A 136 3.64 -12.85 -2.40
N SER A 137 4.55 -12.21 -3.14
CA SER A 137 4.94 -10.82 -2.89
C SER A 137 3.79 -9.85 -3.18
N LEU A 138 3.81 -8.68 -2.50
CA LEU A 138 2.93 -7.57 -2.81
C LEU A 138 2.97 -7.25 -4.31
N ALA A 139 4.17 -7.07 -4.87
CA ALA A 139 4.38 -6.73 -6.27
C ALA A 139 3.77 -7.76 -7.25
N SER A 140 3.88 -9.06 -6.94
CA SER A 140 3.30 -10.10 -7.78
C SER A 140 1.76 -10.08 -7.76
N ARG A 141 1.16 -9.73 -6.62
CA ARG A 141 -0.29 -9.72 -6.39
C ARG A 141 -0.97 -8.39 -6.75
N LEU A 142 -0.20 -7.34 -7.07
CA LEU A 142 -0.79 -6.09 -7.55
C LEU A 142 -1.65 -6.34 -8.78
N PRO A 143 -2.84 -5.73 -8.86
CA PRO A 143 -3.73 -5.80 -10.01
C PRO A 143 -3.02 -5.37 -11.31
N LYS A 144 -3.43 -5.93 -12.42
CA LYS A 144 -2.85 -5.61 -13.74
C LYS A 144 -2.99 -4.12 -14.07
N TRP A 145 -4.10 -3.48 -13.67
CA TRP A 145 -4.34 -2.08 -13.94
C TRP A 145 -3.34 -1.14 -13.23
N VAL A 146 -2.89 -1.47 -12.00
CA VAL A 146 -1.83 -0.72 -11.29
C VAL A 146 -0.49 -0.81 -12.03
N LYS A 147 -0.24 -1.96 -12.67
CA LYS A 147 1.01 -2.24 -13.40
C LYS A 147 1.02 -1.72 -14.83
N ALA A 148 -0.12 -1.34 -15.37
CA ALA A 148 -0.26 -0.93 -16.77
C ALA A 148 0.39 0.44 -17.02
N ALA A 149 1.27 0.53 -18.01
CA ALA A 149 1.99 1.76 -18.35
C ALA A 149 1.02 2.93 -18.68
N LYS A 150 -0.10 2.64 -19.34
CA LYS A 150 -1.13 3.63 -19.67
C LYS A 150 -1.77 4.29 -18.45
N ASN A 151 -1.80 3.60 -17.31
CA ASN A 151 -2.42 4.08 -16.07
C ASN A 151 -1.42 4.77 -15.13
N ARG A 152 -0.12 4.79 -15.46
CA ARG A 152 0.95 5.26 -14.56
C ARG A 152 0.70 6.67 -14.04
N ALA A 153 0.30 7.59 -14.90
CA ALA A 153 0.05 8.98 -14.50
C ALA A 153 -1.14 9.09 -13.52
N GLU A 154 -2.22 8.34 -13.77
CA GLU A 154 -3.38 8.34 -12.88
C GLU A 154 -3.10 7.64 -11.55
N VAL A 155 -2.40 6.50 -11.58
CA VAL A 155 -1.91 5.81 -10.38
C VAL A 155 -1.00 6.73 -9.56
N GLY A 156 -0.09 7.48 -10.20
CA GLY A 156 0.76 8.45 -9.53
C GLY A 156 -0.03 9.55 -8.81
N ARG A 157 -1.04 10.12 -9.47
CA ARG A 157 -1.94 11.10 -8.82
C ARG A 157 -2.73 10.49 -7.66
N ALA A 158 -3.18 9.25 -7.79
CA ALA A 158 -3.89 8.54 -6.73
C ALA A 158 -2.99 8.28 -5.51
N LEU A 159 -1.75 7.84 -5.74
CA LEU A 159 -0.75 7.65 -4.67
C LEU A 159 -0.44 8.98 -3.96
N ALA A 160 -0.30 10.09 -4.69
CA ALA A 160 -0.11 11.42 -4.10
C ALA A 160 -1.30 11.84 -3.20
N ARG A 161 -2.57 11.53 -3.62
CA ARG A 161 -3.74 11.75 -2.75
C ARG A 161 -3.68 10.91 -1.47
N LEU A 162 -3.24 9.64 -1.56
CA LEU A 162 -3.05 8.81 -0.37
C LEU A 162 -1.95 9.34 0.53
N GLY A 163 -0.87 9.88 -0.04
CA GLY A 163 0.21 10.55 0.71
C GLY A 163 -0.29 11.77 1.48
N ALA A 164 -1.12 12.62 0.87
CA ALA A 164 -1.77 13.75 1.54
C ALA A 164 -2.65 13.28 2.72
N ARG A 165 -3.49 12.26 2.51
CA ARG A 165 -4.30 11.68 3.59
C ARG A 165 -3.46 11.03 4.71
N LEU A 166 -2.29 10.48 4.37
CA LEU A 166 -1.39 9.95 5.37
C LEU A 166 -0.86 11.04 6.29
N ALA A 167 -0.55 12.24 5.75
CA ALA A 167 -0.10 13.37 6.53
C ALA A 167 -1.17 13.86 7.54
N GLU A 168 -2.46 13.69 7.25
CA GLU A 168 -3.55 14.02 8.17
C GLU A 168 -3.66 13.04 9.35
N ALA A 169 -3.00 11.86 9.26
CA ALA A 169 -3.08 10.80 10.27
C ALA A 169 -1.93 10.83 11.29
N GLY A 170 -0.94 11.74 11.10
CA GLY A 170 0.28 11.89 11.91
C GLY A 170 0.11 12.67 13.20
#